data_d9b676e60dc21741f07c0ab3c08191b7
#
_entry.id   d9b676e60dc21741f07c0ab3c08191b7
#
_cell.length_a   1.000
_cell.length_b   1.000
_cell.length_c   1.000
_cell.angle_alpha   90.00
_cell.angle_beta   90.00
_cell.angle_gamma   90.00
#
_symmetry.space_group_name_H-M   'P 1'
#
loop_
_entity.id
_entity.type
_entity.pdbx_description
1 polymer ?
#
loop_
_entity_poly.entity_id
_entity_poly.type
_entity_poly.pdbx_seq_one_letter_code
_entity_poly.pdbx_strand_id
1 'polypeptide(L)'
;MSGDRKVGENFDADKASSIFDKLKNVEGKIKSKGEGKFDNIKNMMNEAQYLENKGKLDEALELYKQVIFALPGSQKAYEAVIGIYQKQGNVEKEKDILKKAIANCKNNEEFKKRLNEL
;
A
#
# COMPACT_ATOMS: atom_id res chain seq x y z
N MET A 1 -19.84 5.19 -28.40
CA MET A 1 -19.66 4.97 -27.97
C MET A 1 -19.41 4.91 -27.49
N SER A 2 -19.19 5.05 -27.41
CA SER A 2 -18.89 4.91 -26.79
C SER A 2 -19.03 5.08 -26.09
N GLY A 3 -19.26 5.31 -25.93
CA GLY A 3 -19.37 5.39 -25.19
C GLY A 3 -19.43 5.52 -24.50
N ASP A 4 -19.54 5.50 -24.58
CA ASP A 4 -19.46 5.50 -23.81
C ASP A 4 -18.98 5.38 -23.06
N ARG A 5 -18.91 4.88 -23.14
CA ARG A 5 -18.25 4.63 -22.49
C ARG A 5 -17.89 5.46 -21.63
N LYS A 6 -17.97 5.99 -21.53
CA LYS A 6 -17.43 6.68 -20.86
C LYS A 6 -17.97 7.36 -20.01
N VAL A 7 -18.59 7.38 -19.98
CA VAL A 7 -19.10 8.15 -19.37
C VAL A 7 -19.36 7.94 -18.07
N GLY A 8 -20.16 7.65 -17.63
CA GLY A 8 -20.44 7.56 -16.37
C GLY A 8 -19.53 6.88 -15.63
N GLU A 9 -19.08 5.99 -16.17
CA GLU A 9 -18.24 5.26 -15.49
C GLU A 9 -17.12 6.01 -15.14
N ASN A 10 -17.00 7.13 -15.60
CA ASN A 10 -15.87 7.81 -15.35
C ASN A 10 -15.80 8.38 -14.07
N PHE A 11 -16.82 8.66 -13.33
CA PHE A 11 -16.74 9.40 -12.23
C PHE A 11 -16.15 8.77 -11.11
N ASP A 12 -16.45 7.64 -10.62
CA ASP A 12 -15.84 6.96 -9.61
C ASP A 12 -14.60 6.43 -10.06
N ALA A 13 -14.60 6.05 -11.26
CA ALA A 13 -13.44 5.53 -11.87
C ALA A 13 -12.37 6.56 -11.96
N ASP A 14 -12.72 7.80 -12.02
CA ASP A 14 -11.77 8.84 -12.11
C ASP A 14 -10.92 8.96 -10.89
N LYS A 15 -11.42 8.76 -9.73
CA LYS A 15 -10.64 8.81 -8.60
C LYS A 15 -9.70 7.69 -8.54
N ALA A 16 -10.13 6.51 -8.88
CA ALA A 16 -9.27 5.36 -8.89
C ALA A 16 -8.25 5.51 -9.97
N SER A 17 -8.66 6.03 -11.09
CA SER A 17 -7.80 6.19 -12.21
C SER A 17 -6.72 7.17 -11.96
N SER A 18 -6.94 8.16 -11.17
CA SER A 18 -5.92 9.11 -10.87
C SER A 18 -4.74 8.48 -10.20
N ILE A 19 -4.97 7.54 -9.32
CA ILE A 19 -3.91 6.81 -8.66
C ILE A 19 -3.23 5.87 -9.63
N PHE A 20 -4.00 5.18 -10.42
CA PHE A 20 -3.43 4.27 -11.39
C PHE A 20 -2.64 5.00 -12.45
N ASP A 21 -3.09 6.16 -12.86
CA ASP A 21 -2.37 6.95 -13.83
C ASP A 21 -1.04 7.38 -13.29
N LYS A 22 -0.96 7.77 -12.06
CA LYS A 22 0.28 8.10 -11.46
C LYS A 22 1.21 6.93 -11.46
N LEU A 23 0.72 5.78 -11.11
CA LEU A 23 1.53 4.58 -11.09
C LEU A 23 1.96 4.20 -12.48
N LYS A 24 1.10 4.32 -13.44
CA LYS A 24 1.44 4.01 -14.79
C LYS A 24 2.50 4.92 -15.33
N ASN A 25 2.39 6.17 -15.06
CA ASN A 25 3.39 7.12 -15.52
C ASN A 25 4.74 6.84 -14.90
N VAL A 26 4.77 6.54 -13.66
CA VAL A 26 6.00 6.21 -12.99
C VAL A 26 6.56 4.94 -13.58
N GLU A 27 5.71 3.98 -13.75
CA GLU A 27 6.11 2.71 -14.31
C GLU A 27 6.64 2.88 -15.69
N GLY A 28 6.03 3.67 -16.50
CA GLY A 28 6.46 3.91 -17.82
C GLY A 28 7.82 4.54 -17.89
N LYS A 29 8.09 5.48 -17.04
CA LYS A 29 9.36 6.11 -17.02
C LYS A 29 10.40 5.18 -16.53
N ILE A 30 10.10 4.43 -15.55
CA ILE A 30 11.06 3.58 -14.96
C ILE A 30 11.36 2.37 -15.76
N LYS A 31 10.40 1.86 -16.50
CA LYS A 31 10.59 0.74 -17.31
C LYS A 31 11.77 0.86 -18.19
N SER A 32 12.00 2.01 -18.69
CA SER A 32 13.10 2.20 -19.57
C SER A 32 14.43 2.03 -18.88
N LYS A 33 14.48 2.10 -17.59
CA LYS A 33 15.71 1.98 -16.89
C LYS A 33 15.93 0.64 -16.29
N GLY A 34 14.98 -0.16 -16.22
CA GLY A 34 15.14 -1.48 -15.71
C GLY A 34 15.19 -1.61 -14.21
N GLU A 35 15.38 -0.54 -13.51
CA GLU A 35 15.41 -0.61 -12.10
C GLU A 35 14.24 0.01 -11.50
N GLY A 36 13.27 0.27 -12.31
CA GLY A 36 12.15 0.99 -11.92
C GLY A 36 11.28 0.36 -10.90
N LYS A 37 11.38 -0.91 -10.75
CA LYS A 37 10.58 -1.60 -9.81
C LYS A 37 10.76 -1.05 -8.40
N PHE A 38 11.99 -0.88 -7.99
CA PHE A 38 12.29 -0.38 -6.66
C PHE A 38 11.92 1.09 -6.52
N ASP A 39 12.16 1.86 -7.56
CA ASP A 39 11.81 3.27 -7.54
C ASP A 39 10.31 3.44 -7.43
N ASN A 40 9.57 2.60 -8.13
CA ASN A 40 8.14 2.65 -8.09
C ASN A 40 7.61 2.34 -6.71
N ILE A 41 8.16 1.33 -6.07
CA ILE A 41 7.78 0.96 -4.73
C ILE A 41 8.10 2.07 -3.75
N LYS A 42 9.26 2.68 -3.90
CA LYS A 42 9.66 3.78 -3.05
C LYS A 42 8.68 4.93 -3.19
N ASN A 43 8.28 5.24 -4.41
CA ASN A 43 7.32 6.30 -4.66
C ASN A 43 5.97 5.98 -4.05
N MET A 44 5.55 4.74 -4.11
CA MET A 44 4.31 4.31 -3.49
C MET A 44 4.36 4.48 -1.98
N MET A 45 5.49 4.13 -1.38
CA MET A 45 5.67 4.30 0.06
C MET A 45 5.61 5.76 0.45
N ASN A 46 6.23 6.61 -0.33
CA ASN A 46 6.23 8.05 -0.06
C ASN A 46 4.83 8.64 -0.19
N GLU A 47 4.12 8.21 -1.20
CA GLU A 47 2.75 8.66 -1.42
C GLU A 47 1.85 8.19 -0.28
N ALA A 48 2.03 6.96 0.15
CA ALA A 48 1.25 6.41 1.24
C ALA A 48 1.52 7.17 2.53
N GLN A 49 2.77 7.50 2.78
CA GLN A 49 3.13 8.27 3.95
C GLN A 49 2.49 9.65 3.91
N TYR A 50 2.48 10.25 2.74
CA TYR A 50 1.86 11.56 2.56
C TYR A 50 0.36 11.47 2.88
N LEU A 51 -0.31 10.45 2.39
CA LEU A 51 -1.72 10.26 2.65
C LEU A 51 -1.98 9.99 4.13
N GLU A 52 -1.12 9.22 4.73
CA GLU A 52 -1.22 8.94 6.16
C GLU A 52 -1.11 10.23 6.97
N ASN A 53 -0.18 11.08 6.63
CA ASN A 53 0.00 12.35 7.30
C ASN A 53 -1.18 13.29 7.11
N LYS A 54 -1.91 13.13 6.03
CA LYS A 54 -3.09 13.92 5.77
C LYS A 54 -4.33 13.34 6.43
N GLY A 55 -4.19 12.22 7.09
CA GLY A 55 -5.31 11.57 7.74
C GLY A 55 -6.12 10.69 6.82
N LYS A 56 -5.66 10.48 5.59
CA LYS A 56 -6.36 9.63 4.64
C LYS A 56 -5.87 8.21 4.80
N LEU A 57 -6.24 7.62 5.91
CA LEU A 57 -5.70 6.32 6.29
C LEU A 57 -6.12 5.18 5.36
N ASP A 58 -7.34 5.22 4.88
CA ASP A 58 -7.81 4.16 3.99
C ASP A 58 -7.05 4.17 2.66
N GLU A 59 -6.79 5.35 2.15
CA GLU A 59 -6.04 5.47 0.89
C GLU A 59 -4.60 5.06 1.09
N ALA A 60 -4.03 5.43 2.24
CA ALA A 60 -2.67 5.03 2.55
C ALA A 60 -2.57 3.52 2.67
N LEU A 61 -3.56 2.90 3.29
CA LEU A 61 -3.59 1.45 3.42
C LEU A 61 -3.57 0.76 2.06
N GLU A 62 -4.32 1.29 1.12
CA GLU A 62 -4.36 0.70 -0.20
C GLU A 62 -2.99 0.69 -0.85
N LEU A 63 -2.27 1.78 -0.73
CA LEU A 63 -0.95 1.85 -1.31
C LEU A 63 0.04 0.94 -0.58
N TYR A 64 -0.02 0.91 0.73
CA TYR A 64 0.86 0.03 1.49
C TYR A 64 0.58 -1.44 1.16
N LYS A 65 -0.68 -1.78 0.95
CA LYS A 65 -1.03 -3.15 0.59
C LYS A 65 -0.49 -3.52 -0.78
N GLN A 66 -0.47 -2.56 -1.69
CA GLN A 66 0.13 -2.79 -2.99
C GLN A 66 1.63 -3.02 -2.88
N VAL A 67 2.28 -2.30 -1.98
CA VAL A 67 3.70 -2.51 -1.73
C VAL A 67 3.92 -3.93 -1.18
N ILE A 68 3.09 -4.36 -0.27
CA ILE A 68 3.20 -5.69 0.30
C ILE A 68 2.99 -6.75 -0.78
N PHE A 69 2.05 -6.50 -1.68
CA PHE A 69 1.80 -7.43 -2.77
C PHE A 69 3.04 -7.55 -3.66
N ALA A 70 3.69 -6.45 -3.94
CA ALA A 70 4.87 -6.43 -4.78
C ALA A 70 6.11 -6.95 -4.05
N LEU A 71 6.20 -6.65 -2.76
CA LEU A 71 7.32 -7.06 -1.94
C LEU A 71 6.82 -7.67 -0.65
N PRO A 72 6.44 -8.93 -0.65
CA PRO A 72 5.84 -9.56 0.53
C PRO A 72 6.72 -9.55 1.78
N GLY A 73 8.00 -9.39 1.60
CA GLY A 73 8.91 -9.34 2.74
C GLY A 73 9.25 -7.94 3.22
N SER A 74 8.53 -6.93 2.78
CA SER A 74 8.83 -5.56 3.16
C SER A 74 8.40 -5.27 4.58
N GLN A 75 9.34 -5.27 5.48
CA GLN A 75 9.08 -5.02 6.87
C GLN A 75 8.49 -3.64 7.10
N LYS A 76 8.99 -2.65 6.39
CA LYS A 76 8.50 -1.28 6.51
C LYS A 76 7.04 -1.14 6.13
N ALA A 77 6.61 -1.82 5.09
CA ALA A 77 5.23 -1.74 4.66
C ALA A 77 4.31 -2.38 5.69
N TYR A 78 4.73 -3.51 6.26
CA TYR A 78 3.94 -4.15 7.30
C TYR A 78 3.85 -3.26 8.53
N GLU A 79 4.95 -2.64 8.92
CA GLU A 79 4.97 -1.75 10.07
C GLU A 79 4.01 -0.58 9.87
N ALA A 80 3.98 -0.06 8.67
CA ALA A 80 3.11 1.07 8.36
C ALA A 80 1.64 0.66 8.45
N VAL A 81 1.30 -0.50 7.91
CA VAL A 81 -0.08 -0.99 7.95
C VAL A 81 -0.50 -1.26 9.39
N ILE A 82 0.39 -1.86 10.16
CA ILE A 82 0.13 -2.13 11.57
C ILE A 82 -0.15 -0.82 12.30
N GLY A 83 0.67 0.18 12.05
CA GLY A 83 0.49 1.48 12.68
C GLY A 83 -0.84 2.11 12.36
N ILE A 84 -1.30 1.97 11.12
CA ILE A 84 -2.59 2.51 10.72
C ILE A 84 -3.73 1.76 11.43
N TYR A 85 -3.65 0.45 11.48
CA TYR A 85 -4.69 -0.32 12.17
C TYR A 85 -4.73 0.01 13.67
N GLN A 86 -3.58 0.30 14.25
CA GLN A 86 -3.52 0.74 15.64
C GLN A 86 -4.23 2.08 15.82
N LYS A 87 -4.02 2.99 14.90
CA LYS A 87 -4.68 4.28 14.94
C LYS A 87 -6.19 4.13 14.79
N GLN A 88 -6.61 3.16 14.03
CA GLN A 88 -8.03 2.91 13.82
C GLN A 88 -8.66 2.06 14.90
N GLY A 89 -7.86 1.53 15.80
CA GLY A 89 -8.34 0.65 16.84
C GLY A 89 -8.83 -0.69 16.34
N ASN A 90 -8.35 -1.10 15.17
CA ASN A 90 -8.81 -2.33 14.54
C ASN A 90 -7.89 -3.48 14.88
N VAL A 91 -8.09 -4.05 16.04
CA VAL A 91 -7.24 -5.11 16.58
C VAL A 91 -7.29 -6.37 15.73
N GLU A 92 -8.44 -6.69 15.20
CA GLU A 92 -8.58 -7.90 14.38
C GLU A 92 -7.71 -7.84 13.14
N LYS A 93 -7.76 -6.73 12.44
CA LYS A 93 -6.94 -6.58 11.26
C LYS A 93 -5.48 -6.44 11.60
N GLU A 94 -5.20 -5.85 12.73
CA GLU A 94 -3.82 -5.74 13.20
C GLU A 94 -3.25 -7.14 13.42
N LYS A 95 -4.01 -8.02 14.04
CA LYS A 95 -3.56 -9.39 14.25
C LYS A 95 -3.34 -10.12 12.93
N ASP A 96 -4.23 -9.92 11.99
CA ASP A 96 -4.13 -10.57 10.70
C ASP A 96 -2.86 -10.15 9.96
N ILE A 97 -2.56 -8.87 9.96
CA ILE A 97 -1.40 -8.39 9.25
C ILE A 97 -0.12 -8.79 9.97
N LEU A 98 -0.16 -8.88 11.30
CA LEU A 98 0.99 -9.36 12.04
C LEU A 98 1.31 -10.81 11.70
N LYS A 99 0.29 -11.63 11.55
CA LYS A 99 0.51 -13.01 11.16
C LYS A 99 1.14 -13.11 9.78
N LYS A 100 0.69 -12.27 8.86
CA LYS A 100 1.27 -12.24 7.54
C LYS A 100 2.71 -11.79 7.58
N ALA A 101 3.00 -10.77 8.38
CA ALA A 101 4.35 -10.26 8.49
C ALA A 101 5.28 -11.33 9.05
N ILE A 102 4.82 -12.04 10.05
CA ILE A 102 5.62 -13.11 10.65
C ILE A 102 5.91 -14.19 9.61
N ALA A 103 4.95 -14.51 8.78
CA ALA A 103 5.13 -15.54 7.77
C ALA A 103 6.07 -15.13 6.65
N ASN A 104 6.08 -13.85 6.32
CA ASN A 104 6.79 -13.38 5.12
C ASN A 104 8.08 -12.62 5.37
N CYS A 105 8.29 -12.13 6.57
CA CYS A 105 9.50 -11.36 6.86
C CYS A 105 10.51 -12.19 7.58
N LYS A 106 11.76 -12.01 7.24
CA LYS A 106 12.82 -12.74 7.88
C LYS A 106 13.04 -12.28 9.30
N ASN A 107 13.03 -10.97 9.50
CA ASN A 107 13.24 -10.38 10.79
C ASN A 107 11.90 -10.15 11.43
N ASN A 108 11.33 -11.15 12.06
CA ASN A 108 9.97 -11.09 12.54
C ASN A 108 9.77 -11.12 14.05
N GLU A 109 10.88 -10.92 14.79
CA GLU A 109 10.80 -10.98 16.26
C GLU A 109 9.89 -9.93 16.83
N GLU A 110 9.98 -8.73 16.32
CA GLU A 110 9.14 -7.66 16.78
C GLU A 110 7.68 -7.92 16.49
N PHE A 111 7.40 -8.50 15.35
CA PHE A 111 6.04 -8.80 14.99
C PHE A 111 5.46 -9.88 15.89
N LYS A 112 6.26 -10.87 16.22
CA LYS A 112 5.84 -11.93 17.11
C LYS A 112 5.54 -11.38 18.48
N LYS A 113 6.41 -10.51 18.95
CA LYS A 113 6.24 -9.91 20.25
C LYS A 113 4.95 -9.10 20.31
N ARG A 114 4.74 -8.32 19.28
CA ARG A 114 3.56 -7.47 19.22
C ARG A 114 2.27 -8.29 19.16
N LEU A 115 2.29 -9.38 18.40
CA LEU A 115 1.13 -10.26 18.31
C LEU A 115 0.82 -10.88 19.66
N ASN A 116 1.82 -11.25 20.41
CA ASN A 116 1.64 -11.83 21.73
C ASN A 116 1.02 -10.82 22.71
N GLU A 117 1.25 -9.56 22.49
CA GLU A 117 0.74 -8.51 23.34
C GLU A 117 -0.71 -8.14 23.02
N LEU A 118 -1.24 -8.59 21.93
CA LEU A 118 -2.61 -8.33 21.58
C LEU A 118 -3.50 -9.46 22.09
#